data_346c75cd9ef9d38f514ca04ab8274f2b
#
_entry.id   346c75cd9ef9d38f514ca04ab8274f2b
#
_cell.length_a   1.000
_cell.length_b   1.000
_cell.length_c   1.000
_cell.angle_alpha   90.00
_cell.angle_beta   90.00
_cell.angle_gamma   90.00
#
_symmetry.space_group_name_H-M   'P 1'
#
loop_
_entity.id
_entity.type
_entity.pdbx_description
1 polymer ?
#
loop_
_entity_poly.entity_id
_entity_poly.type
_entity_poly.pdbx_seq_one_letter_code
_entity_poly.pdbx_strand_id
1 'polypeptide(L)'
;MLDAIGNFLGIILSFIVNIVNDYAWSIIIFTILVRLCLLPLMVKQIKSTKAMQDIQPKLKEIQEKYKNKPEKQQEEIMKLYKDAKINPMAGCLPMFIQLPILMGLFALLRDPVAHGVFATEAAYHAANHGFLWIASVSQTHNLSLGILSGISAYFMQKSM
;
A
#
# COMPACT_ATOMS: atom_id res chain seq x y z
N MET A 1 -12.78 -3.27 -14.45
CA MET A 1 -11.70 -3.96 -13.72
C MET A 1 -11.56 -3.45 -12.28
N LEU A 2 -11.51 -2.13 -12.05
CA LEU A 2 -11.44 -1.55 -10.70
C LEU A 2 -12.67 -1.89 -9.86
N ASP A 3 -13.87 -1.80 -10.46
CA ASP A 3 -15.13 -2.16 -9.79
C ASP A 3 -15.18 -3.64 -9.39
N ALA A 4 -14.58 -4.52 -10.21
CA ALA A 4 -14.50 -5.94 -9.88
C ALA A 4 -13.61 -6.18 -8.63
N ILE A 5 -12.51 -5.45 -8.51
CA ILE A 5 -11.65 -5.49 -7.31
C ILE A 5 -12.41 -4.88 -6.12
N GLY A 6 -13.07 -3.73 -6.31
CA GLY A 6 -13.90 -3.09 -5.29
C GLY A 6 -15.00 -4.02 -4.77
N ASN A 7 -15.73 -4.66 -5.66
CA ASN A 7 -16.79 -5.61 -5.30
C ASN A 7 -16.25 -6.85 -4.56
N PHE A 8 -15.12 -7.41 -5.01
CA PHE A 8 -14.48 -8.53 -4.32
C PHE A 8 -14.04 -8.15 -2.90
N LEU A 9 -13.42 -6.99 -2.75
CA LEU A 9 -13.05 -6.46 -1.43
C LEU A 9 -14.30 -6.12 -0.59
N GLY A 10 -15.36 -5.63 -1.24
CA GLY A 10 -16.64 -5.33 -0.63
C GLY A 10 -17.32 -6.55 0.00
N ILE A 11 -17.30 -7.70 -0.67
CA ILE A 11 -17.83 -8.96 -0.11
C ILE A 11 -17.11 -9.34 1.19
N ILE A 12 -15.79 -9.22 1.21
CA ILE A 12 -14.99 -9.54 2.41
C ILE A 12 -15.30 -8.56 3.54
N LEU A 13 -15.34 -7.27 3.21
CA LEU A 13 -15.63 -6.22 4.19
C LEU A 13 -17.07 -6.35 4.73
N SER A 14 -18.07 -6.62 3.88
CA SER A 14 -19.46 -6.80 4.31
C SER A 14 -19.61 -7.98 5.29
N PHE A 15 -18.90 -9.07 5.04
CA PHE A 15 -18.88 -10.21 5.96
C PHE A 15 -18.32 -9.82 7.34
N ILE A 16 -17.25 -9.03 7.38
CA ILE A 16 -16.65 -8.55 8.63
C ILE A 16 -17.60 -7.58 9.34
N VAL A 17 -18.23 -6.65 8.62
CA VAL A 17 -19.18 -5.68 9.17
C VAL A 17 -20.38 -6.39 9.82
N ASN A 18 -20.89 -7.44 9.19
CA ASN A 18 -22.02 -8.22 9.73
C ASN A 18 -21.67 -8.97 11.04
N ILE A 19 -20.40 -9.28 11.27
CA ILE A 19 -19.95 -9.95 12.50
C ILE A 19 -19.66 -8.91 13.60
N VAL A 20 -18.97 -7.82 13.24
CA VAL A 20 -18.44 -6.84 14.21
C VAL A 20 -19.50 -5.78 14.57
N ASN A 21 -20.44 -5.51 13.67
CA ASN A 21 -21.48 -4.47 13.79
C ASN A 21 -20.93 -3.04 14.02
N ASP A 22 -19.65 -2.81 13.70
CA ASP A 22 -18.96 -1.53 13.81
C ASP A 22 -18.07 -1.33 12.58
N TYR A 23 -18.28 -0.24 11.84
CA TYR A 23 -17.60 0.00 10.57
C TYR A 23 -16.11 0.27 10.75
N ALA A 24 -15.73 1.03 11.78
CA ALA A 24 -14.34 1.39 12.02
C ALA A 24 -13.49 0.16 12.40
N TRP A 25 -13.99 -0.65 13.32
CA TRP A 25 -13.33 -1.92 13.68
C TRP A 25 -13.27 -2.89 12.52
N SER A 26 -14.30 -2.93 11.69
CA SER A 26 -14.32 -3.77 10.48
C SER A 26 -13.24 -3.39 9.49
N ILE A 27 -13.00 -2.09 9.27
CA ILE A 27 -11.91 -1.60 8.41
C ILE A 27 -10.54 -2.01 8.99
N ILE A 28 -10.35 -1.95 10.30
CA ILE A 28 -9.09 -2.34 10.94
C ILE A 28 -8.83 -3.84 10.73
N ILE A 29 -9.82 -4.68 11.04
CA ILE A 29 -9.72 -6.14 10.88
C ILE A 29 -9.48 -6.50 9.41
N PHE A 30 -10.24 -5.90 8.50
CA PHE A 30 -10.08 -6.07 7.06
C PHE A 30 -8.66 -5.71 6.59
N THR A 31 -8.13 -4.58 7.06
CA THR A 31 -6.77 -4.13 6.72
C THR A 31 -5.71 -5.12 7.21
N ILE A 32 -5.85 -5.63 8.43
CA ILE A 32 -4.95 -6.65 9.00
C ILE A 32 -5.01 -7.92 8.16
N LEU A 33 -6.20 -8.39 7.81
CA LEU A 33 -6.40 -9.59 7.01
C LEU A 33 -5.75 -9.47 5.63
N VAL A 34 -5.98 -8.37 4.93
CA VAL A 34 -5.37 -8.09 3.63
C VAL A 34 -3.84 -8.03 3.74
N ARG A 35 -3.30 -7.39 4.78
CA ARG A 35 -1.85 -7.34 5.02
C ARG A 35 -1.25 -8.71 5.32
N LEU A 36 -1.93 -9.55 6.07
CA LEU A 36 -1.49 -10.92 6.34
C LEU A 36 -1.46 -11.77 5.06
N CYS A 37 -2.48 -11.65 4.21
CA CYS A 37 -2.51 -12.29 2.89
C CYS A 37 -1.34 -11.84 1.99
N LEU A 38 -0.99 -10.57 2.03
CA LEU A 38 0.10 -10.00 1.23
C LEU A 38 1.49 -10.18 1.87
N LEU A 39 1.58 -10.66 3.11
CA LEU A 39 2.83 -10.77 3.86
C LEU A 39 3.92 -11.58 3.13
N PRO A 40 3.64 -12.77 2.54
CA PRO A 40 4.66 -13.51 1.81
C PRO A 40 5.21 -12.75 0.60
N LEU A 41 4.36 -11.96 -0.06
CA LEU A 41 4.77 -11.11 -1.16
C LEU A 41 5.63 -9.94 -0.67
N MET A 42 5.23 -9.30 0.44
CA MET A 42 5.97 -8.20 1.05
C MET A 42 7.37 -8.63 1.51
N VAL A 43 7.52 -9.82 2.09
CA VAL A 43 8.85 -10.35 2.50
C VAL A 43 9.78 -10.52 1.29
N LYS A 44 9.27 -11.02 0.17
CA LYS A 44 10.06 -11.10 -1.07
C LYS A 44 10.48 -9.73 -1.58
N GLN A 45 9.58 -8.75 -1.51
CA GLN A 45 9.85 -7.36 -1.91
C GLN A 45 10.91 -6.71 -1.03
N ILE A 46 10.83 -6.86 0.29
CA ILE A 46 11.81 -6.31 1.24
C ILE A 46 13.21 -6.89 0.95
N LYS A 47 13.32 -8.19 0.70
CA LYS A 47 14.59 -8.83 0.33
C LYS A 47 15.18 -8.24 -0.97
N SER A 48 14.33 -8.00 -1.97
CA SER A 48 14.76 -7.40 -3.23
C SER A 48 15.19 -5.94 -3.05
N THR A 49 14.47 -5.16 -2.26
CA THR A 49 14.82 -3.77 -1.94
C THR A 49 16.13 -3.69 -1.17
N LYS A 50 16.34 -4.58 -0.21
CA LYS A 50 17.60 -4.66 0.54
C LYS A 50 18.78 -4.99 -0.36
N ALA A 51 18.65 -5.98 -1.23
CA ALA A 51 19.69 -6.31 -2.20
C ALA A 51 20.04 -5.11 -3.11
N MET A 52 19.02 -4.31 -3.49
CA MET A 52 19.24 -3.08 -4.25
C MET A 52 20.00 -2.02 -3.43
N GLN A 53 19.70 -1.89 -2.13
CA GLN A 53 20.42 -0.97 -1.23
C GLN A 53 21.89 -1.38 -1.06
N ASP A 54 22.17 -2.67 -0.97
CA ASP A 54 23.52 -3.20 -0.78
C ASP A 54 24.45 -2.88 -1.98
N ILE A 55 23.92 -2.75 -3.19
CA ILE A 55 24.70 -2.37 -4.38
C ILE A 55 24.74 -0.85 -4.64
N GLN A 56 23.99 -0.06 -3.90
CA GLN A 56 23.96 1.41 -4.06
C GLN A 56 25.34 2.08 -4.03
N PRO A 57 26.29 1.76 -3.13
CA PRO A 57 27.62 2.36 -3.13
C PRO A 57 28.35 2.09 -4.43
N LYS A 58 28.34 0.85 -4.94
CA LYS A 58 28.96 0.47 -6.22
C LYS A 58 28.31 1.18 -7.41
N LEU A 59 27.00 1.37 -7.36
CA LEU A 59 26.26 2.10 -8.37
C LEU A 59 26.74 3.56 -8.45
N LYS A 60 26.92 4.22 -7.30
CA LYS A 60 27.45 5.59 -7.22
C LYS A 60 28.88 5.69 -7.77
N GLU A 61 29.75 4.76 -7.42
CA GLU A 61 31.12 4.69 -7.96
C GLU A 61 31.14 4.60 -9.50
N ILE A 62 30.27 3.76 -10.09
CA ILE A 62 30.15 3.65 -11.55
C ILE A 62 29.62 4.96 -12.15
N GLN A 63 28.62 5.56 -11.51
CA GLN A 63 28.05 6.83 -11.98
C GLN A 63 29.08 7.98 -11.96
N GLU A 64 29.90 8.05 -10.93
CA GLU A 64 30.97 9.04 -10.83
C GLU A 64 32.09 8.77 -11.83
N LYS A 65 32.53 7.52 -11.93
CA LYS A 65 33.63 7.10 -12.81
C LYS A 65 33.33 7.33 -14.29
N TYR A 66 32.10 7.12 -14.69
CA TYR A 66 31.68 7.21 -16.09
C TYR A 66 30.76 8.41 -16.38
N LYS A 67 30.82 9.46 -15.54
CA LYS A 67 29.97 10.66 -15.66
C LYS A 67 29.94 11.27 -17.05
N ASN A 68 31.08 11.26 -17.75
CA ASN A 68 31.22 11.85 -19.10
C ASN A 68 31.05 10.82 -20.24
N LYS A 69 30.66 9.58 -19.94
CA LYS A 69 30.53 8.49 -20.92
C LYS A 69 29.23 7.71 -20.63
N PRO A 70 28.05 8.26 -21.01
CA PRO A 70 26.75 7.70 -20.63
C PRO A 70 26.54 6.26 -21.12
N GLU A 71 27.01 5.93 -22.33
CA GLU A 71 26.89 4.57 -22.85
C GLU A 71 27.65 3.54 -22.00
N LYS A 72 28.91 3.86 -21.65
CA LYS A 72 29.71 2.98 -20.78
C LYS A 72 29.15 2.90 -19.36
N GLN A 73 28.63 4.00 -18.86
CA GLN A 73 27.97 4.04 -17.56
C GLN A 73 26.78 3.06 -17.52
N GLN A 74 25.94 3.10 -18.54
CA GLN A 74 24.77 2.22 -18.62
C GLN A 74 25.17 0.75 -18.79
N GLU A 75 26.19 0.46 -19.57
CA GLU A 75 26.74 -0.88 -19.73
C GLU A 75 27.24 -1.46 -18.40
N GLU A 76 28.05 -0.71 -17.66
CA GLU A 76 28.61 -1.13 -16.37
C GLU A 76 27.53 -1.27 -15.28
N ILE A 77 26.51 -0.39 -15.27
CA ILE A 77 25.35 -0.53 -14.39
C ILE A 77 24.59 -1.83 -14.69
N MET A 78 24.37 -2.13 -15.99
CA MET A 78 23.67 -3.37 -16.37
C MET A 78 24.49 -4.62 -16.01
N LYS A 79 25.84 -4.57 -16.13
CA LYS A 79 26.72 -5.64 -15.67
C LYS A 79 26.60 -5.83 -14.16
N LEU A 80 26.65 -4.73 -13.38
CA LEU A 80 26.51 -4.78 -11.93
C LEU A 80 25.20 -5.47 -11.50
N TYR A 81 24.08 -5.15 -12.15
CA TYR A 81 22.79 -5.80 -11.87
C TYR A 81 22.80 -7.29 -12.22
N LYS A 82 23.42 -7.67 -13.35
CA LYS A 82 23.53 -9.08 -13.76
C LYS A 82 24.41 -9.88 -12.80
N ASP A 83 25.58 -9.34 -12.43
CA ASP A 83 26.53 -10.00 -11.53
C ASP A 83 25.95 -10.17 -10.12
N ALA A 84 25.21 -9.17 -9.65
CA ALA A 84 24.50 -9.23 -8.39
C ALA A 84 23.21 -10.08 -8.44
N LYS A 85 22.80 -10.56 -9.62
CA LYS A 85 21.53 -11.26 -9.86
C LYS A 85 20.30 -10.49 -9.36
N ILE A 86 20.36 -9.16 -9.48
CA ILE A 86 19.28 -8.25 -9.04
C ILE A 86 18.50 -7.78 -10.26
N ASN A 87 17.18 -7.90 -10.18
CA ASN A 87 16.30 -7.31 -11.17
C ASN A 87 15.92 -5.89 -10.72
N PRO A 88 16.33 -4.81 -11.45
CA PRO A 88 15.99 -3.44 -11.09
C PRO A 88 14.47 -3.17 -11.08
N MET A 89 13.71 -3.90 -11.88
CA MET A 89 12.24 -3.80 -11.91
C MET A 89 11.57 -4.35 -10.65
N ALA A 90 12.24 -5.21 -9.89
CA ALA A 90 11.67 -5.79 -8.68
C ALA A 90 11.47 -4.75 -7.56
N GLY A 91 12.21 -3.64 -7.58
CA GLY A 91 12.05 -2.54 -6.63
C GLY A 91 10.76 -1.71 -6.85
N CYS A 92 10.27 -1.58 -8.08
CA CYS A 92 9.05 -0.85 -8.40
C CYS A 92 7.80 -1.75 -8.50
N LEU A 93 7.97 -3.07 -8.53
CA LEU A 93 6.86 -4.04 -8.62
C LEU A 93 5.79 -3.84 -7.53
N PRO A 94 6.16 -3.55 -6.26
CA PRO A 94 5.18 -3.25 -5.21
C PRO A 94 4.20 -2.14 -5.59
N MET A 95 4.71 -1.08 -6.18
CA MET A 95 3.89 0.07 -6.60
C MET A 95 2.86 -0.33 -7.66
N PHE A 96 3.25 -1.13 -8.64
CA PHE A 96 2.34 -1.59 -9.70
C PHE A 96 1.25 -2.55 -9.19
N ILE A 97 1.58 -3.39 -8.21
CA ILE A 97 0.59 -4.29 -7.57
C ILE A 97 -0.31 -3.50 -6.61
N GLN A 98 0.25 -2.55 -5.89
CA GLN A 98 -0.47 -1.77 -4.89
C GLN A 98 -1.46 -0.79 -5.50
N LEU A 99 -1.17 -0.19 -6.69
CA LEU A 99 -2.03 0.81 -7.31
C LEU A 99 -3.46 0.30 -7.59
N PRO A 100 -3.68 -0.84 -8.25
CA PRO A 100 -5.02 -1.36 -8.47
C PRO A 100 -5.76 -1.69 -7.16
N ILE A 101 -5.05 -2.23 -6.17
CA ILE A 101 -5.62 -2.55 -4.85
C ILE A 101 -6.03 -1.26 -4.13
N LEU A 102 -5.16 -0.24 -4.15
CA LEU A 102 -5.44 1.05 -3.53
C LEU A 102 -6.63 1.75 -4.20
N MET A 103 -6.70 1.75 -5.53
CA MET A 103 -7.81 2.34 -6.27
C MET A 103 -9.12 1.59 -6.02
N GLY A 104 -9.11 0.26 -5.97
CA GLY A 104 -10.28 -0.54 -5.62
C GLY A 104 -10.74 -0.31 -4.19
N LEU A 105 -9.80 -0.19 -3.25
CA LEU A 105 -10.11 0.15 -1.86
C LEU A 105 -10.66 1.58 -1.72
N PHE A 106 -10.09 2.52 -2.48
CA PHE A 106 -10.57 3.90 -2.47
C PHE A 106 -12.00 4.00 -3.02
N ALA A 107 -12.30 3.29 -4.12
CA ALA A 107 -13.65 3.21 -4.67
C ALA A 107 -14.64 2.60 -3.65
N LEU A 108 -14.24 1.49 -3.01
CA LEU A 108 -15.01 0.81 -1.99
C LEU A 108 -15.35 1.71 -0.79
N LEU A 109 -14.35 2.43 -0.26
CA LEU A 109 -14.54 3.27 0.93
C LEU A 109 -15.28 4.57 0.60
N ARG A 110 -15.20 5.03 -0.65
CA ARG A 110 -15.94 6.22 -1.10
C ARG A 110 -17.43 5.96 -1.23
N ASP A 111 -17.81 4.77 -1.69
CA ASP A 111 -19.19 4.36 -1.85
C ASP A 111 -19.40 2.90 -1.40
N PRO A 112 -19.45 2.66 -0.09
CA PRO A 112 -19.57 1.30 0.43
C PRO A 112 -20.93 0.65 0.14
N VAL A 113 -21.97 1.44 -0.15
CA VAL A 113 -23.30 0.94 -0.54
C VAL A 113 -23.27 0.42 -1.98
N ALA A 114 -22.68 1.18 -2.92
CA ALA A 114 -22.55 0.74 -4.31
C ALA A 114 -21.72 -0.55 -4.46
N HIS A 115 -20.78 -0.79 -3.57
CA HIS A 115 -19.95 -2.01 -3.56
C HIS A 115 -20.50 -3.13 -2.64
N GLY A 116 -21.75 -3.01 -2.20
CA GLY A 116 -22.46 -4.07 -1.48
C GLY A 116 -21.99 -4.33 -0.05
N VAL A 117 -21.25 -3.39 0.57
CA VAL A 117 -20.88 -3.49 1.99
C VAL A 117 -22.08 -3.30 2.89
N PHE A 118 -22.96 -2.36 2.53
CA PHE A 118 -24.23 -2.10 3.19
C PHE A 118 -25.39 -2.21 2.20
N ALA A 119 -26.50 -2.74 2.67
CA ALA A 119 -27.71 -2.87 1.84
C ALA A 119 -28.39 -1.51 1.55
N THR A 120 -28.21 -0.54 2.45
CA THR A 120 -28.81 0.79 2.35
C THR A 120 -27.90 1.85 2.98
N GLU A 121 -28.06 3.11 2.55
CA GLU A 121 -27.37 4.25 3.19
C GLU A 121 -27.72 4.40 4.67
N ALA A 122 -28.95 4.11 5.05
CA ALA A 122 -29.37 4.14 6.44
C ALA A 122 -28.58 3.15 7.31
N ALA A 123 -28.31 1.94 6.80
CA ALA A 123 -27.46 0.96 7.47
C ALA A 123 -26.00 1.42 7.58
N TYR A 124 -25.49 2.09 6.54
CA TYR A 124 -24.15 2.68 6.56
C TYR A 124 -24.06 3.78 7.62
N HIS A 125 -24.99 4.72 7.66
CA HIS A 125 -25.01 5.78 8.67
C HIS A 125 -25.18 5.25 10.09
N ALA A 126 -25.96 4.19 10.28
CA ALA A 126 -26.13 3.53 11.57
C ALA A 126 -24.85 2.84 12.06
N ALA A 127 -24.05 2.29 11.16
CA ALA A 127 -22.79 1.62 11.49
C ALA A 127 -21.58 2.58 11.54
N ASN A 128 -21.68 3.77 10.94
CA ASN A 128 -20.62 4.76 10.85
C ASN A 128 -20.70 5.76 12.03
N HIS A 129 -20.56 5.24 13.23
CA HIS A 129 -20.49 6.07 14.43
C HIS A 129 -19.04 6.60 14.63
N GLY A 130 -18.91 7.51 15.61
CA GLY A 130 -17.59 8.00 16.03
C GLY A 130 -16.66 6.88 16.51
N PHE A 131 -15.41 6.99 16.14
CA PHE A 131 -14.35 6.06 16.55
C PHE A 131 -13.28 6.80 17.33
N LEU A 132 -13.07 6.40 18.59
CA LEU A 132 -12.16 7.07 19.53
C LEU A 132 -12.50 8.57 19.66
N TRP A 133 -11.64 9.44 19.09
CA TRP A 133 -11.82 10.91 19.09
C TRP A 133 -12.37 11.46 17.77
N ILE A 134 -12.76 10.58 16.84
CA ILE A 134 -13.24 10.94 15.51
C ILE A 134 -14.77 10.85 15.51
N ALA A 135 -15.46 11.94 15.16
CA ALA A 135 -16.91 11.96 15.13
C ALA A 135 -17.52 11.07 14.03
N SER A 136 -16.79 10.89 12.92
CA SER A 136 -17.17 9.98 11.83
C SER A 136 -15.93 9.60 11.02
N VAL A 137 -15.81 8.33 10.65
CA VAL A 137 -14.69 7.80 9.84
C VAL A 137 -14.72 8.34 8.41
N SER A 138 -15.89 8.73 7.91
CA SER A 138 -16.07 9.27 6.55
C SER A 138 -15.79 10.75 6.41
N GLN A 139 -15.55 11.48 7.51
CA GLN A 139 -15.25 12.91 7.44
C GLN A 139 -13.85 13.17 6.90
N THR A 140 -13.75 14.00 5.85
CA THR A 140 -12.51 14.32 5.15
C THR A 140 -11.57 15.27 5.92
N HIS A 141 -12.01 15.87 7.01
CA HIS A 141 -11.28 16.93 7.74
C HIS A 141 -10.64 16.45 9.06
N ASN A 142 -10.25 15.18 9.13
CA ASN A 142 -9.56 14.65 10.32
C ASN A 142 -8.06 14.98 10.29
N LEU A 143 -7.70 16.22 10.60
CA LEU A 143 -6.31 16.68 10.66
C LEU A 143 -5.44 15.83 11.59
N SER A 144 -6.01 15.31 12.68
CA SER A 144 -5.32 14.44 13.65
C SER A 144 -4.85 13.12 13.01
N LEU A 145 -5.67 12.49 12.16
CA LEU A 145 -5.28 11.29 11.42
C LEU A 145 -4.21 11.58 10.38
N GLY A 146 -4.30 12.73 9.70
CA GLY A 146 -3.28 13.18 8.76
C GLY A 146 -1.92 13.36 9.43
N ILE A 147 -1.88 14.01 10.60
CA ILE A 147 -0.65 14.19 11.38
C ILE A 147 -0.11 12.84 11.85
N LEU A 148 -0.95 11.95 12.39
CA LEU A 148 -0.55 10.65 12.88
C LEU A 148 0.01 9.75 11.76
N SER A 149 -0.63 9.77 10.57
CA SER A 149 -0.14 9.04 9.40
C SER A 149 1.20 9.59 8.90
N GLY A 150 1.37 10.92 8.90
CA GLY A 150 2.63 11.58 8.54
C GLY A 150 3.77 11.22 9.50
N ILE A 151 3.52 11.23 10.79
CA ILE A 151 4.49 10.80 11.81
C ILE A 151 4.86 9.34 11.63
N SER A 152 3.88 8.45 11.44
CA SER A 152 4.11 7.02 11.20
C SER A 152 4.95 6.78 9.94
N ALA A 153 4.65 7.48 8.85
CA ALA A 153 5.41 7.40 7.61
C ALA A 153 6.85 7.89 7.78
N TYR A 154 7.07 8.98 8.52
CA TYR A 154 8.39 9.50 8.83
C TYR A 154 9.24 8.49 9.61
N PHE A 155 8.69 7.87 10.66
CA PHE A 155 9.40 6.84 11.43
C PHE A 155 9.72 5.61 10.59
N MET A 156 8.79 5.18 9.75
CA MET A 156 9.00 4.04 8.85
C MET A 156 10.12 4.32 7.84
N GLN A 157 10.15 5.53 7.28
CA GLN A 157 11.20 5.92 6.33
C GLN A 157 12.58 6.06 6.99
N LYS A 158 12.63 6.52 8.24
CA LYS A 158 13.89 6.64 9.00
C LYS A 158 14.46 5.27 9.44
N SER A 159 13.61 4.26 9.61
CA SER A 159 14.01 2.90 10.02
C SER A 159 14.47 2.02 8.86
N MET A 160 14.30 2.46 7.62
CA MET A 160 14.83 1.83 6.41
C MET A 160 16.21 2.37 6.04
#